data_5b589f0c03d242974e19dbc254bfdd43
#
_entry.id   5b589f0c03d242974e19dbc254bfdd43
#
_cell.length_a   1.000
_cell.length_b   1.000
_cell.length_c   1.000
_cell.angle_alpha   90.00
_cell.angle_beta   90.00
_cell.angle_gamma   90.00
#
_symmetry.space_group_name_H-M   'P 1'
#
loop_
_entity.id
_entity.type
_entity.pdbx_description
1 polymer ?
#
loop_
_entity_poly.entity_id
_entity_poly.type
_entity_poly.pdbx_seq_one_letter_code
_entity_poly.pdbx_strand_id
1 'polypeptide(L)'
;MTILDQIIKTKKIELNYSKENTSILDLEKFPFFNRSIISLSNSIKNSDHGIIAEHKRKSPSKSIINDSTPIQQVIRGYDNSGASGISVLTDEKYFGGTLEDLIKTRNE
;
A
#
# COMPACT_ATOMS: atom_id res chain seq x y z
N MET A 1 22.16 6.29 -13.80
CA MET A 1 20.74 6.03 -13.45
C MET A 1 20.68 5.32 -12.12
N THR A 2 20.09 5.95 -11.11
CA THR A 2 19.91 5.36 -9.79
C THR A 2 18.79 4.31 -9.82
N ILE A 3 18.68 3.51 -8.76
CA ILE A 3 17.55 2.57 -8.62
C ILE A 3 16.22 3.32 -8.55
N LEU A 4 16.19 4.49 -7.93
CA LEU A 4 14.99 5.33 -7.90
C LEU A 4 14.57 5.77 -9.30
N ASP A 5 15.52 6.16 -10.15
CA ASP A 5 15.24 6.53 -11.54
C ASP A 5 14.63 5.36 -12.31
N GLN A 6 15.14 4.14 -12.08
CA GLN A 6 14.60 2.93 -12.70
C GLN A 6 13.17 2.64 -12.24
N ILE A 7 12.89 2.77 -10.96
CA ILE A 7 11.55 2.58 -10.39
C ILE A 7 10.59 3.60 -11.00
N ILE A 8 10.97 4.88 -11.03
CA ILE A 8 10.13 5.95 -11.58
C ILE A 8 9.84 5.71 -13.06
N LYS A 9 10.85 5.29 -13.83
CA LYS A 9 10.67 4.96 -15.25
C LYS A 9 9.64 3.85 -15.45
N THR A 10 9.75 2.79 -14.67
CA THR A 10 8.79 1.67 -14.68
C THR A 10 7.39 2.16 -14.29
N LYS A 11 7.26 2.94 -13.23
CA LYS A 11 5.97 3.46 -12.77
C LYS A 11 5.29 4.36 -13.82
N LYS A 12 6.05 5.17 -14.53
CA LYS A 12 5.51 6.01 -15.61
C LYS A 12 4.90 5.16 -16.73
N ILE A 13 5.56 4.07 -17.11
CA ILE A 13 5.05 3.15 -18.11
C ILE A 13 3.76 2.47 -17.63
N GLU A 14 3.77 1.94 -16.41
CA GLU A 14 2.60 1.29 -15.80
C GLU A 14 1.43 2.26 -15.67
N LEU A 15 1.70 3.50 -15.26
CA LEU A 15 0.66 4.52 -15.10
C LEU A 15 0.03 4.91 -16.44
N ASN A 16 0.83 5.08 -17.48
CA ASN A 16 0.32 5.38 -18.82
C ASN A 16 -0.60 4.26 -19.32
N TYR A 17 -0.18 3.00 -19.13
CA TYR A 17 -1.00 1.84 -19.47
C TYR A 17 -2.32 1.85 -18.70
N SER A 18 -2.27 2.09 -17.40
CA SER A 18 -3.48 2.15 -16.56
C SER A 18 -4.44 3.26 -17.00
N LYS A 19 -3.92 4.44 -17.33
CA LYS A 19 -4.74 5.58 -17.80
C LYS A 19 -5.40 5.30 -19.15
N GLU A 20 -4.72 4.57 -20.05
CA GLU A 20 -5.28 4.19 -21.34
C GLU A 20 -6.41 3.16 -21.21
N ASN A 21 -6.36 2.30 -20.19
CA ASN A 21 -7.29 1.20 -20.02
C ASN A 21 -8.41 1.48 -18.99
N THR A 22 -8.23 2.48 -18.13
CA THR A 22 -9.18 2.83 -17.07
C THR A 22 -9.33 4.34 -16.98
N SER A 23 -10.50 4.85 -17.31
CA SER A 23 -10.81 6.28 -17.25
C SER A 23 -11.21 6.68 -15.82
N ILE A 24 -11.26 8.00 -15.56
CA ILE A 24 -11.79 8.53 -14.30
C ILE A 24 -13.26 8.10 -14.12
N LEU A 25 -14.05 8.13 -15.21
CA LEU A 25 -15.44 7.67 -15.15
C LEU A 25 -15.54 6.19 -14.77
N ASP A 26 -14.62 5.34 -15.23
CA ASP A 26 -14.58 3.94 -14.84
C ASP A 26 -14.28 3.79 -13.34
N LEU A 27 -13.35 4.58 -12.80
CA LEU A 27 -13.02 4.58 -11.37
C LEU A 27 -14.22 4.99 -10.52
N GLU A 28 -14.98 5.99 -10.96
CA GLU A 28 -16.19 6.46 -10.26
C GLU A 28 -17.28 5.41 -10.15
N LYS A 29 -17.27 4.42 -11.04
CA LYS A 29 -18.24 3.31 -11.05
C LYS A 29 -17.83 2.14 -10.14
N PHE A 30 -16.63 2.14 -9.58
CA PHE A 30 -16.19 1.07 -8.69
C PHE A 30 -17.04 1.06 -7.40
N PRO A 31 -17.35 -0.15 -6.87
CA PRO A 31 -18.30 -0.29 -5.75
C PRO A 31 -17.92 0.51 -4.51
N PHE A 32 -16.64 0.72 -4.28
CA PHE A 32 -16.15 1.42 -3.08
C PHE A 32 -15.71 2.85 -3.32
N PHE A 33 -15.97 3.42 -4.50
CA PHE A 33 -15.57 4.79 -4.80
C PHE A 33 -16.13 5.79 -3.79
N ASN A 34 -17.40 5.60 -3.39
CA ASN A 34 -18.11 6.49 -2.45
C ASN A 34 -18.13 5.97 -1.00
N ARG A 35 -17.27 5.00 -0.66
CA ARG A 35 -17.23 4.50 0.73
C ARG A 35 -16.74 5.56 1.69
N SER A 36 -17.19 5.48 2.94
CA SER A 36 -16.63 6.31 4.01
C SER A 36 -15.17 6.03 4.21
N ILE A 37 -14.37 7.09 4.35
CA ILE A 37 -12.94 6.99 4.58
C ILE A 37 -12.62 7.19 6.06
N ILE A 38 -11.47 6.65 6.48
CA ILE A 38 -10.92 6.88 7.80
C ILE A 38 -9.83 7.95 7.65
N SER A 39 -9.93 9.04 8.44
CA SER A 39 -8.96 10.12 8.38
C SER A 39 -7.63 9.72 9.02
N LEU A 40 -6.59 9.56 8.21
CA LEU A 40 -5.24 9.27 8.71
C LEU A 40 -4.70 10.44 9.54
N SER A 41 -4.92 11.68 9.13
CA SER A 41 -4.47 12.85 9.87
C SER A 41 -5.10 12.92 11.28
N ASN A 42 -6.40 12.62 11.39
CA ASN A 42 -7.06 12.58 12.68
C ASN A 42 -6.55 11.40 13.54
N SER A 43 -6.32 10.25 12.94
CA SER A 43 -5.74 9.09 13.62
C SER A 43 -4.38 9.42 14.22
N ILE A 44 -3.53 10.10 13.47
CA ILE A 44 -2.21 10.54 13.94
C ILE A 44 -2.35 11.57 15.08
N LYS A 45 -3.19 12.59 14.90
CA LYS A 45 -3.39 13.65 15.91
C LYS A 45 -3.94 13.11 17.22
N ASN A 46 -4.79 12.11 17.18
CA ASN A 46 -5.43 11.53 18.36
C ASN A 46 -4.60 10.41 19.01
N SER A 47 -3.44 10.09 18.46
CA SER A 47 -2.52 9.09 18.98
C SER A 47 -1.41 9.73 19.79
N ASP A 48 -0.95 9.05 20.83
CA ASP A 48 0.18 9.51 21.66
C ASP A 48 1.51 9.48 20.92
N HIS A 49 1.66 8.62 19.89
CA HIS A 49 2.92 8.43 19.16
C HIS A 49 2.85 8.72 17.65
N GLY A 50 1.68 8.66 17.00
CA GLY A 50 1.51 8.97 15.58
C GLY A 50 2.33 8.09 14.64
N ILE A 51 2.40 6.79 14.90
CA ILE A 51 3.20 5.86 14.10
C ILE A 51 2.40 5.32 12.91
N ILE A 52 3.01 5.38 11.71
CA ILE A 52 2.57 4.65 10.53
C ILE A 52 3.47 3.44 10.39
N ALA A 53 2.90 2.25 10.45
CA ALA A 53 3.62 0.99 10.31
C ALA A 53 3.56 0.49 8.86
N GLU A 54 4.68 0.05 8.32
CA GLU A 54 4.75 -0.44 6.94
C GLU A 54 5.17 -1.90 6.87
N HIS A 55 4.42 -2.70 6.11
CA HIS A 55 4.80 -4.06 5.75
C HIS A 55 5.50 -4.07 4.39
N LYS A 56 6.65 -4.71 4.33
CA LYS A 56 7.47 -4.81 3.13
C LYS A 56 8.02 -6.22 2.99
N ARG A 57 7.68 -6.93 1.90
CA ARG A 57 8.19 -8.28 1.65
C ARG A 57 9.60 -8.30 1.12
N LYS A 58 9.91 -7.37 0.24
CA LYS A 58 11.25 -7.23 -0.38
C LYS A 58 11.49 -5.80 -0.80
N SER A 59 12.74 -5.49 -1.11
CA SER A 59 13.12 -4.20 -1.67
C SER A 59 14.29 -4.37 -2.64
N PRO A 60 14.57 -3.38 -3.51
CA PRO A 60 15.73 -3.43 -4.41
C PRO A 60 17.06 -3.54 -3.69
N SER A 61 17.17 -2.93 -2.50
CA SER A 61 18.40 -2.94 -1.70
C SER A 61 18.55 -4.21 -0.85
N LYS A 62 17.46 -4.90 -0.57
CA LYS A 62 17.45 -6.04 0.35
C LYS A 62 16.45 -7.09 -0.14
N SER A 63 16.82 -7.88 -1.13
CA SER A 63 15.94 -8.74 -1.93
C SER A 63 14.73 -9.29 -1.16
N ILE A 64 14.89 -10.23 -0.24
CA ILE A 64 13.78 -10.74 0.58
C ILE A 64 13.93 -10.22 2.01
N ILE A 65 12.86 -9.60 2.53
CA ILE A 65 12.76 -9.15 3.92
C ILE A 65 11.89 -10.13 4.69
N ASN A 66 10.63 -10.28 4.27
CA ASN A 66 9.70 -11.25 4.84
C ASN A 66 8.57 -11.50 3.84
N ASP A 67 8.61 -12.65 3.17
CA ASP A 67 7.60 -13.08 2.20
C ASP A 67 6.78 -14.29 2.69
N SER A 68 7.04 -14.78 3.90
CA SER A 68 6.42 -15.98 4.46
C SER A 68 5.27 -15.70 5.42
N THR A 69 5.26 -14.57 6.11
CA THR A 69 4.20 -14.23 7.05
C THR A 69 2.97 -13.70 6.30
N PRO A 70 1.77 -14.26 6.48
CA PRO A 70 0.56 -13.73 5.87
C PRO A 70 0.35 -12.27 6.24
N ILE A 71 -0.05 -11.45 5.26
CA ILE A 71 -0.21 -10.02 5.48
C ILE A 71 -1.25 -9.72 6.58
N GLN A 72 -2.33 -10.48 6.65
CA GLN A 72 -3.36 -10.29 7.68
C GLN A 72 -2.79 -10.42 9.09
N GLN A 73 -1.85 -11.34 9.29
CA GLN A 73 -1.19 -11.52 10.59
C GLN A 73 -0.33 -10.31 10.96
N VAL A 74 0.42 -9.79 10.00
CA VAL A 74 1.25 -8.58 10.21
C VAL A 74 0.38 -7.37 10.52
N ILE A 75 -0.69 -7.17 9.75
CA ILE A 75 -1.61 -6.04 9.92
C ILE A 75 -2.31 -6.08 11.29
N ARG A 76 -2.77 -7.24 11.70
CA ARG A 76 -3.36 -7.41 13.05
C ARG A 76 -2.35 -7.09 14.15
N GLY A 77 -1.09 -7.49 13.97
CA GLY A 77 -0.03 -7.15 14.90
C GLY A 77 0.21 -5.64 15.00
N TYR A 78 0.24 -4.95 13.89
CA TYR A 78 0.38 -3.49 13.86
C TYR A 78 -0.81 -2.78 14.50
N ASP A 79 -2.03 -3.21 14.17
CA ASP A 79 -3.25 -2.64 14.71
C ASP A 79 -3.33 -2.86 16.23
N ASN A 80 -3.09 -4.07 16.68
CA ASN A 80 -3.10 -4.42 18.11
C ASN A 80 -2.01 -3.67 18.91
N SER A 81 -0.92 -3.29 18.24
CA SER A 81 0.16 -2.50 18.85
C SER A 81 -0.12 -0.99 18.85
N GLY A 82 -1.24 -0.56 18.30
CA GLY A 82 -1.70 0.83 18.34
C GLY A 82 -1.17 1.71 17.21
N ALA A 83 -0.76 1.15 16.08
CA ALA A 83 -0.36 1.96 14.93
C ALA A 83 -1.50 2.89 14.49
N SER A 84 -1.17 4.15 14.22
CA SER A 84 -2.14 5.16 13.76
C SER A 84 -2.58 4.96 12.33
N GLY A 85 -1.73 4.34 11.53
CA GLY A 85 -1.99 3.99 10.14
C GLY A 85 -1.08 2.88 9.68
N ILE A 86 -1.42 2.27 8.56
CA ILE A 86 -0.68 1.17 7.98
C ILE A 86 -0.39 1.47 6.52
N SER A 87 0.89 1.37 6.14
CA SER A 87 1.35 1.51 4.77
C SER A 87 1.46 0.15 4.10
N VAL A 88 0.86 0.01 2.95
CA VAL A 88 0.88 -1.23 2.15
C VAL A 88 1.55 -0.96 0.82
N LEU A 89 2.63 -1.68 0.52
CA LEU A 89 3.29 -1.61 -0.77
C LEU A 89 2.51 -2.47 -1.76
N THR A 90 2.05 -1.86 -2.84
CA THR A 90 1.29 -2.54 -3.90
C THR A 90 2.12 -2.79 -5.16
N ASP A 91 3.35 -2.32 -5.19
CA ASP A 91 4.26 -2.57 -6.30
C ASP A 91 4.75 -4.02 -6.26
N GLU A 92 4.56 -4.74 -7.36
CA GLU A 92 4.96 -6.14 -7.46
C GLU A 92 6.43 -6.29 -7.80
N LYS A 93 6.89 -5.58 -8.82
CA LYS A 93 8.23 -5.76 -9.39
C LYS A 93 9.36 -5.51 -8.40
N TYR A 94 9.32 -4.40 -7.68
CA TYR A 94 10.40 -3.98 -6.79
C TYR A 94 10.17 -4.34 -5.32
N PHE A 95 8.92 -4.41 -4.89
CA PHE A 95 8.58 -4.58 -3.48
C PHE A 95 7.75 -5.84 -3.18
N GLY A 96 7.34 -6.57 -4.20
CA GLY A 96 6.63 -7.84 -4.03
C GLY A 96 5.22 -7.71 -3.45
N GLY A 97 4.63 -6.52 -3.54
CA GLY A 97 3.27 -6.27 -3.09
C GLY A 97 2.23 -6.52 -4.17
N THR A 98 0.96 -6.41 -3.82
CA THR A 98 -0.18 -6.53 -4.74
C THR A 98 -1.31 -5.62 -4.31
N LEU A 99 -2.24 -5.32 -5.24
CA LEU A 99 -3.48 -4.63 -4.88
C LEU A 99 -4.35 -5.46 -3.94
N GLU A 100 -4.29 -6.79 -4.04
CA GLU A 100 -4.99 -7.68 -3.11
C GLU A 100 -4.51 -7.49 -1.67
N ASP A 101 -3.23 -7.24 -1.46
CA ASP A 101 -2.69 -6.92 -0.13
C ASP A 101 -3.38 -5.69 0.48
N LEU A 102 -3.62 -4.66 -0.32
CA LEU A 102 -4.33 -3.46 0.12
C LEU A 102 -5.79 -3.79 0.50
N ILE A 103 -6.45 -4.60 -0.31
CA ILE A 103 -7.83 -5.04 -0.06
C ILE A 103 -7.90 -5.83 1.25
N LYS A 104 -7.02 -6.81 1.44
CA LYS A 104 -6.95 -7.61 2.67
C LYS A 104 -6.69 -6.74 3.89
N THR A 105 -5.76 -5.80 3.78
CA THR A 105 -5.45 -4.86 4.86
C THR A 105 -6.66 -4.01 5.25
N ARG A 106 -7.39 -3.50 4.27
CA ARG A 106 -8.55 -2.64 4.53
C ARG A 106 -9.70 -3.40 5.18
N ASN A 107 -9.78 -4.71 4.97
CA ASN A 107 -10.85 -5.56 5.51
C ASN A 107 -10.55 -6.10 6.92
N GLU A 108 -9.31 -5.98 7.40
CA GLU A 108 -8.96 -6.32 8.78
C GLU A 108 -9.26 -5.13 9.72
#